data_a872f2ceaca1b2de5cde2b9187aa70c6
#
_entry.id   a872f2ceaca1b2de5cde2b9187aa70c6
#
_cell.length_a   1.000
_cell.length_b   1.000
_cell.length_c   1.000
_cell.angle_alpha   90.00
_cell.angle_beta   90.00
_cell.angle_gamma   90.00
#
_symmetry.space_group_name_H-M   'P 1'
#
loop_
_entity.id
_entity.type
_entity.pdbx_description
1 polymer ?
#
loop_
_entity_poly.entity_id
_entity_poly.type
_entity_poly.pdbx_seq_one_letter_code
_entity_poly.pdbx_strand_id
1 'polypeptide(L)'
;LPVGVPVPWPSVTPPTGWLKCNGAAFSAEEYPELAKAYPTNKLPDLRGEFMRGWDDGRGIDSGRGILTAQSHGMPSISGVFNGLFAVKQTNGLGGVSVAKSTNAETLSTSSGSGSVFDYTFNVSGSTPVSPELRPRNIAFNYIVRAA
;
A
#
# COMPACT_ATOMS: atom_id res chain seq x y z
N LEU A 1 8.94 -25.79 14.93
CA LEU A 1 8.63 -25.24 13.60
C LEU A 1 9.52 -25.86 12.53
N PRO A 2 8.99 -26.17 11.33
CA PRO A 2 9.82 -26.60 10.21
C PRO A 2 10.86 -25.55 9.83
N VAL A 3 11.98 -26.00 9.24
CA VAL A 3 13.00 -25.11 8.68
C VAL A 3 12.37 -24.24 7.58
N GLY A 4 12.68 -22.96 7.56
CA GLY A 4 12.22 -22.03 6.53
C GLY A 4 10.87 -21.36 6.76
N VAL A 5 10.16 -21.66 7.83
CA VAL A 5 8.91 -20.95 8.17
C VAL A 5 9.24 -19.55 8.73
N PRO A 6 8.79 -18.45 8.09
CA PRO A 6 8.99 -17.12 8.62
C PRO A 6 8.22 -16.89 9.91
N VAL A 7 8.87 -16.36 10.92
CA VAL A 7 8.26 -15.99 12.20
C VAL A 7 8.63 -14.57 12.58
N PRO A 8 7.74 -13.81 13.26
CA PRO A 8 8.06 -12.49 13.78
C PRO A 8 8.98 -12.62 15.01
N TRP A 9 10.04 -11.82 15.02
CA TRP A 9 11.02 -11.76 16.09
C TRP A 9 11.15 -10.32 16.61
N PRO A 10 11.13 -10.07 17.92
CA PRO A 10 11.03 -8.71 18.47
C PRO A 10 12.36 -7.97 18.56
N SER A 11 13.46 -8.54 18.07
CA SER A 11 14.80 -7.96 18.15
C SER A 11 15.47 -7.85 16.77
N VAL A 12 16.42 -6.91 16.66
CA VAL A 12 17.25 -6.73 15.46
C VAL A 12 18.12 -7.95 15.18
N THR A 13 18.59 -8.64 16.22
CA THR A 13 19.50 -9.78 16.09
C THR A 13 18.73 -11.09 16.27
N PRO A 14 18.69 -11.97 15.24
CA PRO A 14 18.13 -13.30 15.38
C PRO A 14 18.91 -14.16 16.38
N PRO A 15 18.30 -15.17 16.99
CA PRO A 15 19.03 -16.19 17.76
C PRO A 15 19.99 -16.97 16.86
N THR A 16 20.97 -17.64 17.47
CA THR A 16 21.87 -18.57 16.76
C THR A 16 21.06 -19.63 16.01
N GLY A 17 21.42 -19.90 14.74
CA GLY A 17 20.70 -20.84 13.88
C GLY A 17 19.49 -20.28 13.15
N TRP A 18 19.23 -18.98 13.28
CA TRP A 18 18.17 -18.26 12.59
C TRP A 18 18.72 -17.18 11.67
N LEU A 19 18.08 -16.98 10.52
CA LEU A 19 18.47 -16.00 9.52
C LEU A 19 17.35 -14.98 9.30
N LYS A 20 17.73 -13.74 8.98
CA LYS A 20 16.77 -12.66 8.63
C LYS A 20 16.17 -12.86 7.25
N CYS A 21 14.88 -12.60 7.11
CA CYS A 21 14.23 -12.51 5.81
C CYS A 21 14.45 -11.11 5.20
N ASN A 22 15.65 -10.87 4.70
CA ASN A 22 16.08 -9.58 4.16
C ASN A 22 16.57 -9.65 2.70
N GLY A 23 16.19 -10.70 1.99
CA GLY A 23 16.61 -10.92 0.60
C GLY A 23 18.01 -11.52 0.43
N ALA A 24 18.74 -11.77 1.52
CA ALA A 24 20.10 -12.27 1.45
C ALA A 24 20.17 -13.72 0.94
N ALA A 25 21.24 -14.01 0.21
CA ALA A 25 21.59 -15.38 -0.17
C ALA A 25 22.13 -16.17 1.03
N PHE A 26 21.95 -17.47 1.01
CA PHE A 26 22.51 -18.40 1.98
C PHE A 26 23.17 -19.58 1.27
N SER A 27 24.06 -20.28 1.97
CA SER A 27 24.75 -21.46 1.43
C SER A 27 23.84 -22.69 1.52
N ALA A 28 23.58 -23.34 0.37
CA ALA A 28 22.85 -24.60 0.31
C ALA A 28 23.62 -25.77 0.96
N GLU A 29 24.95 -25.69 0.99
CA GLU A 29 25.79 -26.69 1.66
C GLU A 29 25.68 -26.58 3.18
N GLU A 30 25.65 -25.33 3.70
CA GLU A 30 25.51 -25.06 5.13
C GLU A 30 24.07 -25.32 5.61
N TYR A 31 23.07 -24.98 4.77
CA TYR A 31 21.64 -25.07 5.12
C TYR A 31 20.85 -25.90 4.07
N PRO A 32 21.08 -27.21 3.95
CA PRO A 32 20.45 -28.01 2.92
C PRO A 32 18.94 -28.14 3.05
N GLU A 33 18.40 -28.16 4.27
CA GLU A 33 16.95 -28.20 4.50
C GLU A 33 16.30 -26.86 4.14
N LEU A 34 16.97 -25.73 4.41
CA LEU A 34 16.51 -24.42 4.00
C LEU A 34 16.49 -24.28 2.48
N ALA A 35 17.48 -24.83 1.78
CA ALA A 35 17.55 -24.86 0.32
C ALA A 35 16.39 -25.64 -0.32
N LYS A 36 15.84 -26.65 0.36
CA LYS A 36 14.63 -27.34 -0.09
C LYS A 36 13.39 -26.44 -0.02
N ALA A 37 13.28 -25.61 1.03
CA ALA A 37 12.18 -24.65 1.17
C ALA A 37 12.33 -23.45 0.22
N TYR A 38 13.55 -22.98 -0.01
CA TYR A 38 13.88 -21.85 -0.88
C TYR A 38 14.91 -22.26 -1.95
N PRO A 39 14.47 -22.90 -3.05
CA PRO A 39 15.40 -23.45 -4.06
C PRO A 39 16.27 -22.42 -4.77
N THR A 40 15.94 -21.14 -4.71
CA THR A 40 16.77 -20.04 -5.23
C THR A 40 17.98 -19.74 -4.35
N ASN A 41 18.07 -20.36 -3.16
CA ASN A 41 19.10 -20.11 -2.14
C ASN A 41 19.14 -18.63 -1.69
N LYS A 42 18.00 -17.98 -1.75
CA LYS A 42 17.78 -16.63 -1.24
C LYS A 42 16.51 -16.60 -0.40
N LEU A 43 16.57 -15.92 0.73
CA LEU A 43 15.39 -15.65 1.53
C LEU A 43 14.58 -14.50 0.93
N PRO A 44 13.25 -14.51 1.09
CA PRO A 44 12.44 -13.35 0.70
C PRO A 44 12.84 -12.11 1.50
N ASP A 45 12.72 -10.95 0.89
CA ASP A 45 12.85 -9.69 1.61
C ASP A 45 11.49 -9.31 2.18
N LEU A 46 11.30 -9.53 3.46
CA LEU A 46 10.05 -9.24 4.17
C LEU A 46 10.10 -7.91 4.95
N ARG A 47 11.15 -7.11 4.74
CA ARG A 47 11.26 -5.80 5.38
C ARG A 47 10.19 -4.85 4.84
N GLY A 48 9.33 -4.35 5.73
CA GLY A 48 8.22 -3.48 5.35
C GLY A 48 7.03 -4.18 4.67
N GLU A 49 7.04 -5.49 4.57
CA GLU A 49 6.02 -6.25 3.86
C GLU A 49 4.98 -6.88 4.80
N PHE A 50 3.75 -7.00 4.32
CA PHE A 50 2.71 -7.82 4.92
C PHE A 50 2.65 -9.17 4.22
N MET A 51 2.68 -10.26 4.97
CA MET A 51 2.49 -11.59 4.41
C MET A 51 1.02 -11.82 4.07
N ARG A 52 0.75 -12.24 2.83
CA ARG A 52 -0.58 -12.55 2.30
C ARG A 52 -0.71 -14.05 2.07
N GLY A 53 -1.89 -14.60 2.32
CA GLY A 53 -2.21 -15.95 1.88
C GLY A 53 -2.14 -16.04 0.35
N TRP A 54 -1.42 -17.03 -0.17
CA TRP A 54 -1.38 -17.30 -1.60
C TRP A 54 -2.76 -17.68 -2.13
N ASP A 55 -3.12 -17.20 -3.32
CA ASP A 55 -4.44 -17.42 -3.92
C ASP A 55 -4.75 -18.90 -4.20
N ASP A 56 -3.75 -19.66 -4.60
CA ASP A 56 -3.83 -21.11 -4.86
C ASP A 56 -5.11 -21.52 -5.62
N GLY A 57 -5.47 -20.75 -6.65
CA GLY A 57 -6.64 -21.03 -7.49
C GLY A 57 -7.98 -20.56 -6.94
N ARG A 58 -8.02 -19.83 -5.82
CA ARG A 58 -9.27 -19.29 -5.25
C ARG A 58 -9.91 -18.21 -6.11
N GLY A 59 -9.11 -17.47 -6.91
CA GLY A 59 -9.60 -16.46 -7.84
C GLY A 59 -9.72 -15.04 -7.28
N ILE A 60 -9.18 -14.75 -6.09
CA ILE A 60 -9.14 -13.41 -5.50
C ILE A 60 -7.92 -12.61 -6.01
N ASP A 61 -6.82 -13.30 -6.27
CA ASP A 61 -5.55 -12.74 -6.77
C ASP A 61 -4.98 -13.67 -7.86
N SER A 62 -5.79 -13.87 -8.90
CA SER A 62 -5.54 -14.84 -9.96
C SER A 62 -4.20 -14.61 -10.67
N GLY A 63 -3.46 -15.69 -10.93
CA GLY A 63 -2.16 -15.64 -11.56
C GLY A 63 -1.02 -15.23 -10.64
N ARG A 64 -1.29 -15.05 -9.35
CA ARG A 64 -0.29 -14.70 -8.36
C ARG A 64 0.68 -15.86 -8.09
N GLY A 65 1.95 -15.65 -8.39
CA GLY A 65 3.00 -16.61 -8.01
C GLY A 65 3.31 -16.57 -6.51
N ILE A 66 3.60 -17.73 -5.92
CA ILE A 66 4.07 -17.80 -4.52
C ILE A 66 5.41 -17.06 -4.37
N LEU A 67 5.62 -16.39 -3.24
CA LEU A 67 6.81 -15.56 -2.92
C LEU A 67 7.03 -14.34 -3.84
N THR A 68 6.04 -13.95 -4.65
CA THR A 68 6.15 -12.73 -5.46
C THR A 68 5.68 -11.50 -4.68
N ALA A 69 6.32 -10.36 -4.91
CA ALA A 69 5.93 -9.08 -4.33
C ALA A 69 4.76 -8.44 -5.08
N GLN A 70 3.97 -7.64 -4.38
CA GLN A 70 2.88 -6.84 -4.95
C GLN A 70 2.85 -5.49 -4.25
N SER A 71 2.81 -4.42 -5.03
CA SER A 71 2.67 -3.07 -4.49
C SER A 71 1.31 -2.87 -3.83
N HIS A 72 1.23 -1.88 -2.95
CA HIS A 72 -0.05 -1.47 -2.39
C HIS A 72 -1.02 -1.03 -3.51
N GLY A 73 -2.29 -1.23 -3.30
CA GLY A 73 -3.33 -0.82 -4.22
C GLY A 73 -4.62 -0.46 -3.46
N MET A 74 -5.41 0.38 -4.07
CA MET A 74 -6.72 0.81 -3.57
C MET A 74 -7.75 0.62 -4.69
N PRO A 75 -8.98 0.20 -4.37
CA PRO A 75 -10.06 0.23 -5.34
C PRO A 75 -10.26 1.62 -5.93
N SER A 76 -10.66 1.71 -7.20
CA SER A 76 -10.94 2.99 -7.84
C SER A 76 -12.07 3.72 -7.12
N ILE A 77 -11.84 4.99 -6.83
CA ILE A 77 -12.84 5.91 -6.31
C ILE A 77 -13.18 6.87 -7.43
N SER A 78 -14.44 6.87 -7.87
CA SER A 78 -14.91 7.76 -8.91
C SER A 78 -16.23 8.42 -8.50
N GLY A 79 -16.44 9.65 -8.96
CA GLY A 79 -17.67 10.38 -8.75
C GLY A 79 -17.86 11.41 -9.86
N VAL A 80 -19.10 11.82 -10.05
CA VAL A 80 -19.47 12.81 -11.07
C VAL A 80 -20.17 13.98 -10.39
N PHE A 81 -19.71 15.19 -10.66
CA PHE A 81 -20.37 16.42 -10.29
C PHE A 81 -21.14 16.96 -11.52
N ASN A 82 -22.45 16.88 -11.49
CA ASN A 82 -23.30 17.34 -12.58
C ASN A 82 -23.98 18.66 -12.21
N GLY A 83 -24.07 19.59 -13.18
CA GLY A 83 -24.89 20.78 -13.08
C GLY A 83 -24.43 21.80 -12.02
N LEU A 84 -23.15 21.84 -11.69
CA LEU A 84 -22.60 22.84 -10.78
C LEU A 84 -22.49 24.19 -11.48
N PHE A 85 -23.55 25.01 -11.31
CA PHE A 85 -23.49 26.45 -11.57
C PHE A 85 -23.53 27.18 -10.25
N ALA A 86 -22.48 27.91 -9.91
CA ALA A 86 -22.41 28.67 -8.67
C ALA A 86 -22.29 30.17 -8.98
N VAL A 87 -23.26 30.92 -8.54
CA VAL A 87 -23.25 32.40 -8.55
C VAL A 87 -22.51 32.92 -7.32
N LYS A 88 -22.33 32.09 -6.30
CA LYS A 88 -21.67 32.41 -5.03
C LYS A 88 -20.73 31.26 -4.63
N GLN A 89 -19.60 31.64 -4.06
CA GLN A 89 -18.67 30.64 -3.54
C GLN A 89 -19.33 29.81 -2.45
N THR A 90 -19.25 28.49 -2.59
CA THR A 90 -19.67 27.53 -1.58
C THR A 90 -18.43 27.02 -0.84
N ASN A 91 -18.59 26.75 0.45
CA ASN A 91 -17.51 26.18 1.24
C ASN A 91 -17.44 24.67 1.01
N GLY A 92 -16.23 24.17 0.76
CA GLY A 92 -15.95 22.74 0.77
C GLY A 92 -15.97 22.19 2.21
N LEU A 93 -16.39 20.94 2.36
CA LEU A 93 -16.41 20.21 3.63
C LEU A 93 -15.62 18.90 3.50
N GLY A 94 -14.93 18.52 4.58
CA GLY A 94 -14.15 17.29 4.62
C GLY A 94 -12.97 17.30 3.65
N GLY A 95 -12.91 16.32 2.75
CA GLY A 95 -11.86 16.18 1.74
C GLY A 95 -12.04 17.05 0.49
N VAL A 96 -13.05 17.94 0.44
CA VAL A 96 -13.29 18.82 -0.70
C VAL A 96 -12.92 20.24 -0.35
N SER A 97 -12.07 20.86 -1.15
CA SER A 97 -11.76 22.29 -1.09
C SER A 97 -12.31 23.02 -2.32
N VAL A 98 -12.69 24.28 -2.13
CA VAL A 98 -13.23 25.13 -3.18
C VAL A 98 -12.41 26.41 -3.24
N ALA A 99 -11.90 26.74 -4.41
CA ALA A 99 -11.20 28.00 -4.65
C ALA A 99 -11.71 28.64 -5.94
N LYS A 100 -11.67 29.97 -6.03
CA LYS A 100 -11.91 30.65 -7.30
C LYS A 100 -10.82 30.27 -8.28
N SER A 101 -11.20 29.81 -9.48
CA SER A 101 -10.22 29.46 -10.50
C SER A 101 -9.40 30.69 -10.93
N THR A 102 -8.09 30.55 -11.01
CA THR A 102 -7.19 31.60 -11.50
C THR A 102 -7.28 31.78 -13.01
N ASN A 103 -7.81 30.79 -13.73
CA ASN A 103 -8.04 30.81 -15.16
C ASN A 103 -9.53 31.05 -15.50
N ALA A 104 -10.31 31.55 -14.54
CA ALA A 104 -11.75 31.67 -14.69
C ALA A 104 -12.15 32.83 -15.58
N GLU A 105 -12.95 32.54 -16.57
CA GLU A 105 -13.75 33.54 -17.23
C GLU A 105 -15.02 33.82 -16.41
N THR A 106 -15.41 35.07 -16.35
CA THR A 106 -16.70 35.45 -15.76
C THR A 106 -17.80 35.07 -16.73
N LEU A 107 -18.68 34.16 -16.31
CA LEU A 107 -19.86 33.79 -17.11
C LEU A 107 -20.97 34.80 -16.89
N SER A 108 -21.41 35.50 -17.96
CA SER A 108 -22.55 36.36 -17.94
C SER A 108 -23.83 35.55 -18.14
N THR A 109 -24.85 35.82 -17.30
CA THR A 109 -26.18 35.22 -17.41
C THR A 109 -27.22 36.33 -17.56
N SER A 110 -28.46 36.00 -17.94
CA SER A 110 -29.57 36.95 -18.03
C SER A 110 -29.92 37.60 -16.69
N SER A 111 -29.45 37.09 -15.56
CA SER A 111 -29.71 37.60 -14.21
C SER A 111 -28.46 38.04 -13.46
N GLY A 112 -27.32 38.16 -14.14
CA GLY A 112 -26.06 38.59 -13.53
C GLY A 112 -24.82 37.83 -14.09
N SER A 113 -23.70 37.96 -13.38
CA SER A 113 -22.47 37.28 -13.71
C SER A 113 -22.09 36.25 -12.63
N GLY A 114 -21.61 35.10 -13.04
CA GLY A 114 -21.07 34.05 -12.17
C GLY A 114 -19.55 33.91 -12.30
N SER A 115 -18.92 33.31 -11.33
CA SER A 115 -17.50 32.96 -11.38
C SER A 115 -17.34 31.44 -11.48
N VAL A 116 -16.25 31.03 -12.10
CA VAL A 116 -15.85 29.62 -12.13
C VAL A 116 -15.04 29.31 -10.86
N PHE A 117 -15.31 28.18 -10.23
CA PHE A 117 -14.61 27.72 -9.03
C PHE A 117 -13.96 26.36 -9.29
N ASP A 118 -12.78 26.17 -8.75
CA ASP A 118 -12.10 24.90 -8.74
C ASP A 118 -12.52 24.10 -7.51
N TYR A 119 -12.92 22.85 -7.73
CA TYR A 119 -13.29 21.91 -6.69
C TYR A 119 -12.18 20.85 -6.60
N THR A 120 -11.48 20.83 -5.48
CA THR A 120 -10.38 19.89 -5.25
C THR A 120 -10.80 18.84 -4.25
N PHE A 121 -10.66 17.57 -4.61
CA PHE A 121 -10.81 16.44 -3.69
C PHE A 121 -9.44 16.07 -3.11
N ASN A 122 -9.32 16.14 -1.79
CA ASN A 122 -8.10 15.78 -1.07
C ASN A 122 -8.46 15.15 0.27
N VAL A 123 -8.09 13.88 0.45
CA VAL A 123 -8.42 13.12 1.67
C VAL A 123 -7.59 13.53 2.89
N SER A 124 -6.46 14.23 2.71
CA SER A 124 -5.58 14.62 3.82
C SER A 124 -6.24 15.49 4.88
N GLY A 125 -7.31 16.21 4.52
CA GLY A 125 -8.11 16.99 5.48
C GLY A 125 -9.05 16.16 6.35
N SER A 126 -9.27 14.91 6.02
CA SER A 126 -10.25 14.03 6.69
C SER A 126 -9.63 12.78 7.30
N THR A 127 -8.52 12.30 6.76
CA THR A 127 -7.84 11.08 7.22
C THR A 127 -6.33 11.28 7.26
N PRO A 128 -5.62 10.59 8.17
CA PRO A 128 -4.17 10.51 8.10
C PRO A 128 -3.74 9.93 6.76
N VAL A 129 -2.75 10.54 6.12
CA VAL A 129 -2.19 10.08 4.84
C VAL A 129 -0.78 9.52 5.01
N SER A 130 -0.43 8.58 4.16
CA SER A 130 0.91 7.99 4.09
C SER A 130 1.26 7.68 2.63
N PRO A 131 2.55 7.46 2.29
CA PRO A 131 2.96 7.09 0.93
C PRO A 131 2.39 5.76 0.44
N GLU A 132 1.84 4.96 1.35
CA GLU A 132 1.27 3.64 1.06
C GLU A 132 -0.04 3.42 1.83
N LEU A 133 -0.86 2.48 1.35
CA LEU A 133 -2.00 1.95 2.10
C LEU A 133 -1.49 0.97 3.15
N ARG A 134 -1.78 1.26 4.41
CA ARG A 134 -1.41 0.37 5.52
C ARG A 134 -2.41 0.42 6.66
N PRO A 135 -2.75 -0.72 7.27
CA PRO A 135 -3.45 -0.75 8.55
C PRO A 135 -2.52 -0.30 9.69
N ARG A 136 -3.07 -0.08 10.87
CA ARG A 136 -2.24 0.08 12.08
C ARG A 136 -1.42 -1.20 12.26
N ASN A 137 -0.14 -1.04 12.56
CA ASN A 137 0.79 -2.18 12.63
C ASN A 137 1.87 -1.95 13.68
N ILE A 138 2.57 -3.03 14.01
CA ILE A 138 3.79 -3.04 14.82
C ILE A 138 4.84 -3.82 14.04
N ALA A 139 6.04 -3.27 13.91
CA ALA A 139 7.10 -3.89 13.15
C ALA A 139 7.80 -5.00 13.96
N PHE A 140 7.99 -6.15 13.33
CA PHE A 140 8.81 -7.26 13.80
C PHE A 140 9.84 -7.62 12.73
N ASN A 141 10.95 -8.18 13.18
CA ASN A 141 11.94 -8.76 12.28
C ASN A 141 11.48 -10.18 11.88
N TYR A 142 11.21 -10.41 10.61
CA TYR A 142 10.91 -11.77 10.15
C TYR A 142 12.19 -12.59 10.04
N ILE A 143 12.21 -13.73 10.69
CA ILE A 143 13.34 -14.66 10.70
C ILE A 143 12.88 -16.07 10.39
N VAL A 144 13.79 -16.89 9.86
CA VAL A 144 13.56 -18.32 9.62
C VAL A 144 14.57 -19.15 10.38
N ARG A 145 14.12 -20.30 10.87
CA ARG A 145 15.06 -21.33 11.35
C ARG A 145 15.82 -21.88 10.15
N ALA A 146 17.14 -21.89 10.21
CA ALA A 146 17.98 -22.28 9.09
C ALA A 146 18.44 -23.76 9.16
N ALA A 147 18.43 -24.30 10.34
CA ALA A 147 18.83 -25.70 10.57
C ALA A 147 18.03 -26.36 11.71
#